data_10eb52fb808d082a1420dfd22581dc66
#
_entry.id   10eb52fb808d082a1420dfd22581dc66
#
_cell.length_a   1.000
_cell.length_b   1.000
_cell.length_c   1.000
_cell.angle_alpha   90.00
_cell.angle_beta   90.00
_cell.angle_gamma   90.00
#
_symmetry.space_group_name_H-M   'P 1'
#
loop_
_entity.id
_entity.type
_entity.pdbx_description
1 polymer ?
#
loop_
_entity_poly.entity_id
_entity_poly.type
_entity_poly.pdbx_seq_one_letter_code
_entity_poly.pdbx_strand_id
1 'polypeptide(L)'
;LDEQERSPPCRLESLMLECAPSMSHPALRAIIFDFNGVIADDETAHFIAFQEALREDGLHLTKEEYYGRYLGMDERNCLAALLADRADGPNPDREQRIHKRKASLFYAYTQRQTPPLFPGVIRLITRAMQQYRLAIASGGRREQILRALRGTSIEHAFRVLVSAEDIAIGKPDPAIYRYTLERLNARRQQAELPVRPQECVVVEDSVAGIAAGRAADMKVVGVATTYPAEHLTRAHLVLPSLEEVSLDRLEALFTERD
;
A
#
# COMPACT_ATOMS: atom_id res chain seq x y z
N LEU A 1 -62.60 -62.99 -5.39
CA LEU A 1 -61.27 -63.63 -5.45
C LEU A 1 -60.34 -62.70 -6.21
N ASP A 2 -59.30 -62.30 -5.54
CA ASP A 2 -58.16 -61.44 -5.93
C ASP A 2 -58.35 -59.91 -5.87
N GLU A 3 -58.15 -59.42 -4.67
CA GLU A 3 -57.77 -58.03 -4.41
C GLU A 3 -56.26 -57.93 -4.67
N GLN A 4 -55.92 -57.25 -5.74
CA GLN A 4 -54.53 -56.83 -6.03
C GLN A 4 -54.22 -55.57 -5.24
N GLU A 5 -53.36 -55.70 -4.26
CA GLU A 5 -52.69 -54.58 -3.55
C GLU A 5 -51.95 -53.69 -4.54
N ARG A 6 -52.38 -52.44 -4.67
CA ARG A 6 -51.64 -51.39 -5.34
C ARG A 6 -50.74 -50.68 -4.33
N SER A 7 -49.44 -50.89 -4.46
CA SER A 7 -48.40 -50.12 -3.75
C SER A 7 -48.48 -48.63 -4.14
N PRO A 8 -48.31 -47.69 -3.22
CA PRO A 8 -48.32 -46.26 -3.54
C PRO A 8 -47.02 -45.85 -4.27
N PRO A 9 -47.08 -44.84 -5.15
CA PRO A 9 -45.90 -44.36 -5.85
C PRO A 9 -44.93 -43.71 -4.90
N CYS A 10 -43.66 -44.10 -5.04
CA CYS A 10 -42.52 -43.58 -4.37
C CYS A 10 -42.38 -42.07 -4.62
N ARG A 11 -42.57 -41.22 -3.62
CA ARG A 11 -42.26 -39.77 -3.65
C ARG A 11 -40.75 -39.59 -3.56
N LEU A 12 -40.09 -39.52 -4.72
CA LEU A 12 -38.71 -39.14 -4.91
C LEU A 12 -38.55 -37.73 -5.48
N GLU A 13 -39.48 -36.85 -5.16
CA GLU A 13 -39.44 -35.43 -5.62
C GLU A 13 -39.39 -34.43 -4.49
N SER A 14 -38.48 -34.57 -3.55
CA SER A 14 -38.33 -33.52 -2.53
C SER A 14 -36.96 -33.47 -1.86
N LEU A 15 -35.87 -33.67 -2.59
CA LEU A 15 -34.54 -33.54 -2.06
C LEU A 15 -33.53 -32.83 -3.01
N MET A 16 -34.07 -32.02 -3.93
CA MET A 16 -33.30 -31.07 -4.73
C MET A 16 -33.54 -29.65 -4.23
N LEU A 17 -33.61 -29.42 -2.89
CA LEU A 17 -33.56 -28.07 -2.36
C LEU A 17 -32.11 -27.72 -2.10
N GLU A 18 -31.56 -26.98 -3.06
CA GLU A 18 -30.73 -25.80 -2.86
C GLU A 18 -29.56 -25.95 -1.88
N CYS A 19 -28.49 -26.54 -2.33
CA CYS A 19 -27.20 -26.04 -1.94
C CYS A 19 -26.85 -24.85 -2.87
N ALA A 20 -27.58 -23.73 -2.70
CA ALA A 20 -27.06 -22.45 -3.17
C ALA A 20 -25.67 -22.28 -2.49
N PRO A 21 -24.59 -22.00 -3.23
CA PRO A 21 -23.32 -21.73 -2.58
C PRO A 21 -23.56 -20.55 -1.65
N SER A 22 -23.40 -20.78 -0.38
CA SER A 22 -23.31 -19.70 0.61
C SER A 22 -22.36 -18.70 0.03
N MET A 23 -22.83 -17.47 -0.26
CA MET A 23 -21.97 -16.34 -0.63
C MET A 23 -21.13 -16.02 0.61
N SER A 24 -20.13 -16.87 0.87
CA SER A 24 -19.15 -16.59 1.90
C SER A 24 -18.49 -15.26 1.52
N HIS A 25 -18.55 -14.28 2.40
CA HIS A 25 -17.83 -13.03 2.23
C HIS A 25 -16.36 -13.35 1.89
N PRO A 26 -15.73 -12.57 0.99
CA PRO A 26 -14.33 -12.79 0.68
C PRO A 26 -13.52 -12.66 1.98
N ALA A 27 -12.79 -13.71 2.34
CA ALA A 27 -11.87 -13.66 3.48
C ALA A 27 -10.54 -13.04 3.05
N LEU A 28 -9.86 -12.34 3.95
CA LEU A 28 -8.52 -11.83 3.73
C LEU A 28 -7.55 -12.98 3.39
N ARG A 29 -6.79 -12.86 2.31
CA ARG A 29 -5.80 -13.85 1.85
C ARG A 29 -4.45 -13.25 1.50
N ALA A 30 -4.40 -11.97 1.17
CA ALA A 30 -3.16 -11.29 0.87
C ALA A 30 -3.13 -9.87 1.43
N ILE A 31 -1.95 -9.43 1.88
CA ILE A 31 -1.68 -8.07 2.32
C ILE A 31 -0.58 -7.50 1.43
N ILE A 32 -0.87 -6.36 0.82
CA ILE A 32 0.06 -5.65 -0.06
C ILE A 32 0.41 -4.34 0.64
N PHE A 33 1.68 -4.14 0.94
CA PHE A 33 2.17 -2.94 1.60
C PHE A 33 2.76 -1.98 0.57
N ASP A 34 2.45 -0.69 0.67
CA ASP A 34 3.41 0.29 0.19
C ASP A 34 4.68 0.23 1.05
N PHE A 35 5.74 0.89 0.60
CA PHE A 35 7.03 0.81 1.30
C PHE A 35 7.38 2.12 2.02
N ASN A 36 7.52 3.20 1.28
CA ASN A 36 7.87 4.51 1.81
C ASN A 36 6.64 5.10 2.53
N GLY A 37 6.84 5.65 3.72
CA GLY A 37 5.72 6.14 4.53
C GLY A 37 4.89 5.04 5.21
N VAL A 38 5.07 3.76 4.84
CA VAL A 38 4.38 2.61 5.45
C VAL A 38 5.38 1.71 6.19
N ILE A 39 6.34 1.12 5.49
CA ILE A 39 7.34 0.24 6.07
C ILE A 39 8.56 1.04 6.52
N ALA A 40 9.06 1.93 5.67
CA ALA A 40 10.24 2.76 5.93
C ALA A 40 9.86 4.24 6.14
N ASP A 41 10.43 4.84 7.19
CA ASP A 41 10.33 6.28 7.48
C ASP A 41 11.46 7.00 6.74
N ASP A 42 11.18 7.45 5.54
CA ASP A 42 12.13 8.19 4.71
C ASP A 42 11.88 9.72 4.68
N GLU A 43 10.95 10.22 5.49
CA GLU A 43 10.58 11.64 5.53
C GLU A 43 11.76 12.55 5.87
N THR A 44 12.63 12.11 6.78
CA THR A 44 13.88 12.84 7.08
C THR A 44 14.80 12.95 5.86
N ALA A 45 14.86 11.91 5.03
CA ALA A 45 15.65 11.94 3.78
C ALA A 45 15.03 12.91 2.76
N HIS A 46 13.69 12.95 2.67
CA HIS A 46 12.97 13.91 1.85
C HIS A 46 13.25 15.36 2.27
N PHE A 47 13.14 15.65 3.56
CA PHE A 47 13.45 16.97 4.12
C PHE A 47 14.88 17.43 3.79
N ILE A 48 15.87 16.58 4.09
CA ILE A 48 17.29 16.91 3.85
C ILE A 48 17.56 17.15 2.37
N ALA A 49 16.98 16.33 1.49
CA ALA A 49 17.16 16.48 0.06
C ALA A 49 16.49 17.77 -0.49
N PHE A 50 15.31 18.15 0.02
CA PHE A 50 14.69 19.43 -0.31
C PHE A 50 15.50 20.59 0.22
N GLN A 51 15.90 20.56 1.48
CA GLN A 51 16.71 21.62 2.11
C GLN A 51 17.97 21.90 1.32
N GLU A 52 18.72 20.87 0.93
CA GLU A 52 19.97 21.00 0.20
C GLU A 52 19.75 21.47 -1.24
N ALA A 53 18.75 20.93 -1.95
CA ALA A 53 18.43 21.36 -3.32
C ALA A 53 18.00 22.83 -3.37
N LEU A 54 17.21 23.28 -2.41
CA LEU A 54 16.79 24.68 -2.29
C LEU A 54 17.96 25.58 -1.89
N ARG A 55 18.83 25.14 -0.98
CA ARG A 55 20.03 25.87 -0.57
C ARG A 55 20.98 26.15 -1.74
N GLU A 56 21.18 25.17 -2.63
CA GLU A 56 21.98 25.34 -3.86
C GLU A 56 21.36 26.36 -4.82
N ASP A 57 20.04 26.57 -4.75
CA ASP A 57 19.32 27.58 -5.53
C ASP A 57 19.11 28.92 -4.79
N GLY A 58 19.82 29.11 -3.66
CA GLY A 58 19.79 30.34 -2.86
C GLY A 58 18.57 30.46 -1.94
N LEU A 59 17.80 29.40 -1.74
CA LEU A 59 16.62 29.37 -0.89
C LEU A 59 16.87 28.65 0.44
N HIS A 60 16.15 29.08 1.48
CA HIS A 60 16.23 28.47 2.81
C HIS A 60 14.96 27.70 3.13
N LEU A 61 15.10 26.51 3.75
CA LEU A 61 14.01 25.69 4.27
C LEU A 61 14.37 25.21 5.67
N THR A 62 13.60 25.59 6.69
CA THR A 62 13.78 25.06 8.05
C THR A 62 13.01 23.77 8.25
N LYS A 63 13.39 23.00 9.29
CA LYS A 63 12.68 21.78 9.65
C LYS A 63 11.25 22.08 10.10
N GLU A 64 11.07 23.11 10.92
CA GLU A 64 9.78 23.55 11.43
C GLU A 64 8.84 23.96 10.30
N GLU A 65 9.36 24.68 9.31
CA GLU A 65 8.60 25.08 8.12
C GLU A 65 8.19 23.86 7.29
N TYR A 66 9.13 22.94 7.02
CA TYR A 66 8.86 21.74 6.25
C TYR A 66 7.77 20.88 6.89
N TYR A 67 7.97 20.50 8.16
CA TYR A 67 7.04 19.62 8.87
C TYR A 67 5.71 20.31 9.24
N GLY A 68 5.68 21.63 9.36
CA GLY A 68 4.47 22.39 9.71
C GLY A 68 3.60 22.76 8.51
N ARG A 69 4.17 22.87 7.30
CA ARG A 69 3.45 23.42 6.13
C ARG A 69 3.43 22.51 4.91
N TYR A 70 4.44 21.67 4.72
CA TYR A 70 4.65 20.94 3.46
C TYR A 70 4.60 19.42 3.63
N LEU A 71 4.69 18.91 4.85
CA LEU A 71 4.53 17.48 5.14
C LEU A 71 3.20 16.97 4.58
N GLY A 72 3.25 15.82 3.89
CA GLY A 72 2.08 15.22 3.29
C GLY A 72 1.69 15.79 1.92
N MET A 73 2.46 16.71 1.35
CA MET A 73 2.31 17.10 -0.05
C MET A 73 3.12 16.16 -0.95
N ASP A 74 2.60 15.83 -2.13
CA ASP A 74 3.44 15.19 -3.13
C ASP A 74 4.60 16.12 -3.56
N GLU A 75 5.69 15.53 -4.06
CA GLU A 75 6.93 16.27 -4.34
C GLU A 75 6.75 17.50 -5.23
N ARG A 76 5.86 17.42 -6.24
CA ARG A 76 5.66 18.54 -7.17
C ARG A 76 4.87 19.66 -6.51
N ASN A 77 3.79 19.33 -5.83
CA ASN A 77 2.98 20.29 -5.10
C ASN A 77 3.76 20.93 -3.95
N CYS A 78 4.57 20.13 -3.24
CA CYS A 78 5.47 20.62 -2.20
C CYS A 78 6.45 21.65 -2.76
N LEU A 79 7.14 21.33 -3.86
CA LEU A 79 8.10 22.25 -4.49
C LEU A 79 7.41 23.51 -5.03
N ALA A 80 6.26 23.36 -5.68
CA ALA A 80 5.49 24.51 -6.20
C ALA A 80 5.07 25.44 -5.07
N ALA A 81 4.56 24.90 -3.94
CA ALA A 81 4.20 25.69 -2.76
C ALA A 81 5.42 26.38 -2.13
N LEU A 82 6.54 25.65 -2.00
CA LEU A 82 7.80 26.19 -1.50
C LEU A 82 8.30 27.38 -2.31
N LEU A 83 8.17 27.31 -3.64
CA LEU A 83 8.60 28.40 -4.53
C LEU A 83 7.61 29.58 -4.55
N ALA A 84 6.31 29.29 -4.53
CA ALA A 84 5.27 30.31 -4.47
C ALA A 84 5.38 31.19 -3.20
N ASP A 85 5.69 30.57 -2.06
CA ASP A 85 5.86 31.28 -0.78
C ASP A 85 7.09 32.20 -0.74
N ARG A 86 8.00 32.08 -1.71
CA ARG A 86 9.26 32.87 -1.76
C ARG A 86 9.27 33.98 -2.81
N ALA A 87 8.11 34.34 -3.32
CA ALA A 87 7.85 35.53 -4.13
C ALA A 87 8.53 35.63 -5.52
N ASP A 88 9.20 34.58 -6.00
CA ASP A 88 9.89 34.62 -7.32
C ASP A 88 8.95 34.29 -8.50
N GLY A 89 7.69 33.96 -8.23
CA GLY A 89 6.72 33.53 -9.23
C GLY A 89 7.00 32.15 -9.84
N PRO A 90 6.06 31.59 -10.62
CA PRO A 90 6.22 30.29 -11.23
C PRO A 90 7.34 30.32 -12.29
N ASN A 91 8.30 29.41 -12.13
CA ASN A 91 9.41 29.21 -13.08
C ASN A 91 9.60 27.72 -13.34
N PRO A 92 8.98 27.15 -14.40
CA PRO A 92 9.02 25.73 -14.70
C PRO A 92 10.44 25.14 -14.85
N ASP A 93 11.37 25.90 -15.43
CA ASP A 93 12.76 25.45 -15.59
C ASP A 93 13.49 25.36 -14.25
N ARG A 94 13.25 26.33 -13.35
CA ARG A 94 13.78 26.32 -11.99
C ARG A 94 13.19 25.14 -11.20
N GLU A 95 11.89 24.94 -11.25
CA GLU A 95 11.20 23.82 -10.62
C GLU A 95 11.78 22.48 -11.07
N GLN A 96 11.93 22.30 -12.39
CA GLN A 96 12.47 21.05 -12.95
C GLN A 96 13.92 20.81 -12.52
N ARG A 97 14.73 21.87 -12.45
CA ARG A 97 16.13 21.78 -12.01
C ARG A 97 16.22 21.37 -10.54
N ILE A 98 15.45 22.04 -9.68
CA ILE A 98 15.41 21.74 -8.22
C ILE A 98 14.89 20.32 -7.99
N HIS A 99 13.82 19.91 -8.68
CA HIS A 99 13.26 18.57 -8.56
C HIS A 99 14.28 17.49 -8.96
N LYS A 100 14.96 17.65 -10.09
CA LYS A 100 16.04 16.72 -10.50
C LYS A 100 17.17 16.66 -9.47
N ARG A 101 17.57 17.83 -8.94
CA ARG A 101 18.63 17.90 -7.94
C ARG A 101 18.20 17.24 -6.63
N LYS A 102 16.99 17.51 -6.15
CA LYS A 102 16.41 16.86 -4.96
C LYS A 102 16.40 15.34 -5.11
N ALA A 103 15.95 14.81 -6.24
CA ALA A 103 15.93 13.38 -6.49
C ALA A 103 17.34 12.75 -6.43
N SER A 104 18.35 13.43 -6.98
CA SER A 104 19.74 13.00 -6.89
C SER A 104 20.29 13.00 -5.46
N LEU A 105 19.98 14.04 -4.68
CA LEU A 105 20.38 14.16 -3.28
C LEU A 105 19.69 13.14 -2.39
N PHE A 106 18.39 12.93 -2.58
CA PHE A 106 17.63 11.90 -1.89
C PHE A 106 18.23 10.51 -2.14
N TYR A 107 18.51 10.19 -3.40
CA TYR A 107 19.17 8.94 -3.74
C TYR A 107 20.54 8.80 -3.05
N ALA A 108 21.39 9.83 -3.13
CA ALA A 108 22.72 9.81 -2.49
C ALA A 108 22.63 9.69 -0.97
N TYR A 109 21.65 10.33 -0.33
CA TYR A 109 21.41 10.23 1.11
C TYR A 109 20.99 8.81 1.50
N THR A 110 19.99 8.25 0.84
CA THR A 110 19.46 6.91 1.13
C THR A 110 20.44 5.80 0.78
N GLN A 111 21.46 6.06 -0.06
CA GLN A 111 22.59 5.16 -0.26
C GLN A 111 23.53 5.10 0.96
N ARG A 112 23.64 6.16 1.71
CA ARG A 112 24.54 6.27 2.88
C ARG A 112 23.84 5.92 4.19
N GLN A 113 22.56 6.30 4.30
CA GLN A 113 21.74 6.09 5.48
C GLN A 113 20.45 5.40 5.08
N THR A 114 20.32 4.14 5.50
CA THR A 114 19.07 3.40 5.31
C THR A 114 17.99 4.01 6.20
N PRO A 115 16.83 4.40 5.65
CA PRO A 115 15.70 4.86 6.46
C PRO A 115 15.30 3.83 7.52
N PRO A 116 14.99 4.25 8.75
CA PRO A 116 14.50 3.33 9.77
C PRO A 116 13.12 2.75 9.37
N LEU A 117 12.79 1.60 9.93
CA LEU A 117 11.44 1.05 9.80
C LEU A 117 10.51 1.74 10.80
N PHE A 118 9.25 1.97 10.40
CA PHE A 118 8.26 2.51 11.32
C PHE A 118 8.03 1.59 12.53
N PRO A 119 7.71 2.13 13.71
CA PRO A 119 7.29 1.35 14.86
C PRO A 119 6.11 0.43 14.52
N GLY A 120 6.13 -0.80 15.04
CA GLY A 120 5.09 -1.80 14.79
C GLY A 120 5.25 -2.63 13.51
N VAL A 121 6.02 -2.17 12.51
CA VAL A 121 6.22 -2.87 11.21
C VAL A 121 6.67 -4.32 11.39
N ILE A 122 7.75 -4.53 12.12
CA ILE A 122 8.31 -5.88 12.32
C ILE A 122 7.29 -6.79 12.99
N ARG A 123 6.61 -6.32 14.03
CA ARG A 123 5.58 -7.09 14.75
C ARG A 123 4.42 -7.48 13.83
N LEU A 124 3.90 -6.52 13.08
CA LEU A 124 2.77 -6.74 12.17
C LEU A 124 3.14 -7.77 11.09
N ILE A 125 4.24 -7.54 10.38
CA ILE A 125 4.66 -8.36 9.24
C ILE A 125 5.03 -9.77 9.70
N THR A 126 5.76 -9.91 10.83
CA THR A 126 6.12 -11.23 11.38
C THR A 126 4.88 -12.08 11.73
N ARG A 127 3.82 -11.45 12.23
CA ARG A 127 2.56 -12.15 12.51
C ARG A 127 1.80 -12.45 11.21
N ALA A 128 1.72 -11.47 10.31
CA ALA A 128 0.97 -11.58 9.07
C ALA A 128 1.52 -12.66 8.11
N MET A 129 2.84 -12.81 8.03
CA MET A 129 3.48 -13.78 7.14
C MET A 129 3.17 -15.25 7.47
N GLN A 130 2.66 -15.53 8.68
CA GLN A 130 2.27 -16.87 9.08
C GLN A 130 0.91 -17.30 8.49
N GLN A 131 0.06 -16.33 8.10
CA GLN A 131 -1.33 -16.58 7.72
C GLN A 131 -1.65 -16.07 6.31
N TYR A 132 -0.97 -15.02 5.85
CA TYR A 132 -1.27 -14.31 4.61
C TYR A 132 -0.10 -14.32 3.63
N ARG A 133 -0.42 -14.14 2.35
CA ARG A 133 0.59 -13.85 1.34
C ARG A 133 0.92 -12.37 1.39
N LEU A 134 2.20 -12.06 1.61
CA LEU A 134 2.64 -10.68 1.71
C LEU A 134 3.35 -10.25 0.44
N ALA A 135 3.12 -9.00 0.04
CA ALA A 135 3.82 -8.36 -1.05
C ALA A 135 4.12 -6.88 -0.74
N ILE A 136 5.11 -6.34 -1.43
CA ILE A 136 5.40 -4.91 -1.49
C ILE A 136 5.04 -4.39 -2.88
N ALA A 137 4.38 -3.22 -2.93
CA ALA A 137 4.04 -2.47 -4.13
C ALA A 137 4.39 -0.99 -3.96
N SER A 138 5.58 -0.59 -4.39
CA SER A 138 6.16 0.72 -4.10
C SER A 138 6.60 1.49 -5.35
N GLY A 139 6.41 2.80 -5.35
CA GLY A 139 7.04 3.74 -6.28
C GLY A 139 8.53 3.96 -6.03
N GLY A 140 9.10 3.37 -4.98
CA GLY A 140 10.53 3.40 -4.68
C GLY A 140 11.36 2.46 -5.55
N ARG A 141 12.68 2.64 -5.52
CA ARG A 141 13.60 1.78 -6.25
C ARG A 141 13.82 0.44 -5.54
N ARG A 142 13.84 -0.64 -6.29
CA ARG A 142 14.05 -2.01 -5.80
C ARG A 142 15.27 -2.13 -4.87
N GLU A 143 16.39 -1.55 -5.28
CA GLU A 143 17.63 -1.58 -4.50
C GLU A 143 17.47 -0.95 -3.10
N GLN A 144 16.75 0.19 -3.01
CA GLN A 144 16.51 0.87 -1.73
C GLN A 144 15.64 0.03 -0.81
N ILE A 145 14.57 -0.57 -1.34
CA ILE A 145 13.68 -1.46 -0.59
C ILE A 145 14.45 -2.66 -0.04
N LEU A 146 15.18 -3.36 -0.89
CA LEU A 146 15.97 -4.53 -0.48
C LEU A 146 17.05 -4.18 0.55
N ARG A 147 17.66 -3.00 0.44
CA ARG A 147 18.66 -2.53 1.43
C ARG A 147 18.02 -2.29 2.79
N ALA A 148 16.86 -1.64 2.84
CA ALA A 148 16.16 -1.35 4.10
C ALA A 148 15.66 -2.63 4.81
N LEU A 149 15.34 -3.67 4.06
CA LEU A 149 14.90 -4.95 4.62
C LEU A 149 16.07 -5.85 5.05
N ARG A 150 17.26 -5.66 4.47
CA ARG A 150 18.41 -6.54 4.69
C ARG A 150 18.80 -6.61 6.18
N GLY A 151 18.96 -7.83 6.67
CA GLY A 151 19.33 -8.11 8.06
C GLY A 151 18.18 -7.93 9.06
N THR A 152 16.99 -7.55 8.61
CA THR A 152 15.81 -7.52 9.47
C THR A 152 15.12 -8.88 9.51
N SER A 153 14.34 -9.16 10.57
CA SER A 153 13.57 -10.41 10.67
C SER A 153 12.46 -10.56 9.63
N ILE A 154 12.18 -9.52 8.84
CA ILE A 154 11.16 -9.48 7.79
C ILE A 154 11.76 -9.47 6.37
N GLU A 155 13.06 -9.60 6.23
CA GLU A 155 13.76 -9.59 4.92
C GLU A 155 13.14 -10.58 3.92
N HIS A 156 12.72 -11.74 4.39
CA HIS A 156 12.15 -12.82 3.57
C HIS A 156 10.63 -12.97 3.71
N ALA A 157 9.94 -12.00 4.32
CA ALA A 157 8.50 -12.08 4.56
C ALA A 157 7.65 -11.93 3.28
N PHE A 158 8.18 -11.26 2.26
CA PHE A 158 7.43 -10.88 1.09
C PHE A 158 7.64 -11.85 -0.09
N ARG A 159 6.56 -12.46 -0.55
CA ARG A 159 6.61 -13.36 -1.73
C ARG A 159 6.87 -12.60 -3.03
N VAL A 160 6.45 -11.34 -3.11
CA VAL A 160 6.57 -10.47 -4.29
C VAL A 160 6.97 -9.07 -3.85
N LEU A 161 7.87 -8.46 -4.62
CA LEU A 161 8.23 -7.06 -4.54
C LEU A 161 8.08 -6.45 -5.94
N VAL A 162 7.17 -5.49 -6.07
CA VAL A 162 7.00 -4.63 -7.25
C VAL A 162 7.48 -3.23 -6.89
N SER A 163 8.30 -2.67 -7.76
CA SER A 163 9.02 -1.40 -7.58
C SER A 163 8.79 -0.47 -8.77
N ALA A 164 9.31 0.74 -8.72
CA ALA A 164 9.20 1.71 -9.80
C ALA A 164 9.71 1.18 -11.16
N GLU A 165 10.68 0.27 -11.14
CA GLU A 165 11.26 -0.32 -12.36
C GLU A 165 10.33 -1.33 -13.06
N ASP A 166 9.31 -1.82 -12.36
CA ASP A 166 8.40 -2.83 -12.90
C ASP A 166 7.15 -2.24 -13.55
N ILE A 167 6.88 -0.92 -13.37
CA ILE A 167 5.61 -0.26 -13.70
C ILE A 167 5.87 1.00 -14.54
N ALA A 168 5.17 1.13 -15.65
CA ALA A 168 5.27 2.32 -16.51
C ALA A 168 4.45 3.51 -15.98
N ILE A 169 3.31 3.25 -15.31
CA ILE A 169 2.40 4.27 -14.79
C ILE A 169 2.29 4.10 -13.27
N GLY A 170 2.66 5.16 -12.55
CA GLY A 170 2.62 5.18 -11.08
C GLY A 170 1.21 5.46 -10.51
N LYS A 171 1.08 5.37 -9.18
CA LYS A 171 -0.11 5.76 -8.43
C LYS A 171 -0.51 7.21 -8.81
N PRO A 172 -1.79 7.52 -9.02
CA PRO A 172 -2.99 6.80 -8.58
C PRO A 172 -3.50 5.72 -9.56
N ASP A 173 -2.77 5.38 -10.63
CA ASP A 173 -3.16 4.28 -11.50
C ASP A 173 -3.10 2.93 -10.74
N PRO A 174 -4.11 2.05 -10.88
CA PRO A 174 -4.16 0.76 -10.18
C PRO A 174 -3.14 -0.27 -10.67
N ALA A 175 -2.40 0.00 -11.74
CA ALA A 175 -1.50 -0.94 -12.41
C ALA A 175 -0.53 -1.62 -11.44
N ILE A 176 0.05 -0.87 -10.49
CA ILE A 176 1.02 -1.42 -9.54
C ILE A 176 0.40 -2.52 -8.65
N TYR A 177 -0.82 -2.31 -8.15
CA TYR A 177 -1.50 -3.29 -7.29
C TYR A 177 -2.03 -4.49 -8.07
N ARG A 178 -2.59 -4.26 -9.26
CA ARG A 178 -3.03 -5.34 -10.16
C ARG A 178 -1.86 -6.22 -10.57
N TYR A 179 -0.75 -5.64 -10.96
CA TYR A 179 0.46 -6.37 -11.32
C TYR A 179 1.05 -7.12 -10.12
N THR A 180 1.04 -6.53 -8.92
CA THR A 180 1.47 -7.21 -7.70
C THR A 180 0.64 -8.45 -7.41
N LEU A 181 -0.68 -8.37 -7.56
CA LEU A 181 -1.59 -9.51 -7.39
C LEU A 181 -1.36 -10.59 -8.46
N GLU A 182 -1.16 -10.20 -9.72
CA GLU A 182 -0.79 -11.12 -10.80
C GLU A 182 0.49 -11.89 -10.45
N ARG A 183 1.53 -11.18 -9.99
CA ARG A 183 2.81 -11.79 -9.58
C ARG A 183 2.65 -12.69 -8.35
N LEU A 184 1.81 -12.34 -7.39
CA LEU A 184 1.48 -13.21 -6.25
C LEU A 184 0.82 -14.52 -6.72
N ASN A 185 -0.13 -14.41 -7.66
CA ASN A 185 -0.82 -15.56 -8.22
C ASN A 185 0.08 -16.43 -9.09
N ALA A 186 1.03 -15.85 -9.82
CA ALA A 186 2.01 -16.60 -10.60
C ALA A 186 2.98 -17.42 -9.71
N ARG A 187 3.23 -16.97 -8.48
CA ARG A 187 4.11 -17.67 -7.50
C ARG A 187 3.36 -18.58 -6.52
N ARG A 188 2.06 -18.82 -6.74
CA ARG A 188 1.28 -19.73 -5.90
C ARG A 188 1.73 -21.19 -6.12
N GLN A 189 1.57 -22.02 -5.10
CA GLN A 189 1.71 -23.45 -5.24
C GLN A 189 0.53 -24.02 -6.05
N GLN A 190 0.74 -25.16 -6.73
CA GLN A 190 -0.24 -25.75 -7.65
C GLN A 190 -1.60 -26.04 -6.99
N ALA A 191 -1.61 -26.40 -5.71
CA ALA A 191 -2.83 -26.67 -4.94
C ALA A 191 -3.52 -25.42 -4.39
N GLU A 192 -2.88 -24.25 -4.44
CA GLU A 192 -3.44 -23.01 -3.90
C GLU A 192 -4.38 -22.35 -4.92
N LEU A 193 -5.57 -21.94 -4.50
CA LEU A 193 -6.46 -21.14 -5.33
C LEU A 193 -5.87 -19.73 -5.56
N PRO A 194 -6.09 -19.14 -6.74
CA PRO A 194 -5.74 -17.74 -6.97
C PRO A 194 -6.39 -16.81 -5.95
N VAL A 195 -5.71 -15.75 -5.57
CA VAL A 195 -6.25 -14.66 -4.75
C VAL A 195 -6.97 -13.69 -5.68
N ARG A 196 -8.17 -13.28 -5.29
CA ARG A 196 -8.95 -12.25 -5.99
C ARG A 196 -8.65 -10.87 -5.39
N PRO A 197 -8.87 -9.77 -6.13
CA PRO A 197 -8.70 -8.41 -5.58
C PRO A 197 -9.48 -8.19 -4.28
N GLN A 198 -10.73 -8.68 -4.20
CA GLN A 198 -11.61 -8.56 -3.03
C GLN A 198 -11.14 -9.40 -1.82
N GLU A 199 -10.08 -10.19 -1.96
CA GLU A 199 -9.43 -10.95 -0.87
C GLU A 199 -8.09 -10.31 -0.46
N CYS A 200 -7.81 -9.09 -0.97
CA CYS A 200 -6.61 -8.33 -0.69
C CYS A 200 -6.89 -7.10 0.16
N VAL A 201 -5.98 -6.79 1.06
CA VAL A 201 -5.89 -5.47 1.69
C VAL A 201 -4.57 -4.80 1.29
N VAL A 202 -4.67 -3.52 0.96
CA VAL A 202 -3.53 -2.63 0.74
C VAL A 202 -3.32 -1.80 2.00
N VAL A 203 -2.08 -1.65 2.45
CA VAL A 203 -1.69 -0.71 3.52
C VAL A 203 -0.91 0.42 2.88
N GLU A 204 -1.39 1.64 3.07
CA GLU A 204 -0.97 2.85 2.36
C GLU A 204 -0.97 4.08 3.26
N ASP A 205 -0.15 5.08 2.92
CA ASP A 205 -0.06 6.35 3.65
C ASP A 205 -0.46 7.56 2.79
N SER A 206 -0.67 7.36 1.48
CA SER A 206 -0.87 8.45 0.51
C SER A 206 -2.26 8.46 -0.14
N VAL A 207 -2.74 9.66 -0.49
CA VAL A 207 -4.01 9.86 -1.22
C VAL A 207 -3.97 9.14 -2.58
N ALA A 208 -2.85 9.22 -3.28
CA ALA A 208 -2.67 8.60 -4.59
C ALA A 208 -2.67 7.06 -4.49
N GLY A 209 -1.99 6.51 -3.48
CA GLY A 209 -1.92 5.07 -3.27
C GLY A 209 -3.26 4.49 -2.81
N ILE A 210 -4.00 5.20 -1.95
CA ILE A 210 -5.36 4.81 -1.56
C ILE A 210 -6.27 4.77 -2.81
N ALA A 211 -6.19 5.79 -3.68
CA ALA A 211 -6.96 5.81 -4.91
C ALA A 211 -6.62 4.63 -5.83
N ALA A 212 -5.33 4.30 -5.97
CA ALA A 212 -4.85 3.17 -6.75
C ALA A 212 -5.35 1.82 -6.21
N GLY A 213 -5.27 1.59 -4.88
CA GLY A 213 -5.74 0.37 -4.23
C GLY A 213 -7.25 0.18 -4.39
N ARG A 214 -8.02 1.26 -4.22
CA ARG A 214 -9.47 1.27 -4.46
C ARG A 214 -9.82 0.96 -5.93
N ALA A 215 -9.11 1.57 -6.86
CA ALA A 215 -9.30 1.34 -8.30
C ALA A 215 -8.85 -0.07 -8.75
N ALA A 216 -8.06 -0.76 -7.92
CA ALA A 216 -7.71 -2.18 -8.10
C ALA A 216 -8.74 -3.14 -7.49
N ASP A 217 -9.87 -2.66 -6.97
CA ASP A 217 -10.94 -3.41 -6.30
C ASP A 217 -10.45 -4.13 -5.02
N MET A 218 -9.47 -3.54 -4.30
CA MET A 218 -8.93 -4.04 -3.05
C MET A 218 -9.45 -3.23 -1.86
N LYS A 219 -9.53 -3.83 -0.68
CA LYS A 219 -9.70 -3.07 0.57
C LYS A 219 -8.43 -2.29 0.85
N VAL A 220 -8.57 -1.08 1.43
CA VAL A 220 -7.42 -0.20 1.71
C VAL A 220 -7.47 0.29 3.14
N VAL A 221 -6.35 0.16 3.84
CA VAL A 221 -6.10 0.78 5.15
C VAL A 221 -5.13 1.94 4.94
N GLY A 222 -5.54 3.13 5.32
CA GLY A 222 -4.68 4.31 5.36
C GLY A 222 -3.96 4.42 6.70
N VAL A 223 -2.65 4.68 6.69
CA VAL A 223 -1.88 5.02 7.89
C VAL A 223 -1.43 6.47 7.81
N ALA A 224 -1.75 7.25 8.84
CA ALA A 224 -1.50 8.70 8.86
C ALA A 224 -0.06 9.03 9.29
N THR A 225 0.90 8.44 8.59
CA THR A 225 2.35 8.63 8.79
C THR A 225 2.90 9.81 7.98
N THR A 226 2.43 9.97 6.74
CA THR A 226 2.85 11.04 5.82
C THR A 226 1.76 12.10 5.69
N TYR A 227 0.50 11.69 5.50
CA TYR A 227 -0.64 12.60 5.38
C TYR A 227 -1.48 12.63 6.66
N PRO A 228 -2.05 13.78 7.04
CA PRO A 228 -3.09 13.84 8.07
C PRO A 228 -4.28 12.92 7.74
N ALA A 229 -4.88 12.34 8.78
CA ALA A 229 -5.96 11.35 8.63
C ALA A 229 -7.17 11.86 7.81
N GLU A 230 -7.46 13.16 7.89
CA GLU A 230 -8.52 13.84 7.14
C GLU A 230 -8.30 13.81 5.62
N HIS A 231 -7.08 13.63 5.15
CA HIS A 231 -6.78 13.47 3.72
C HIS A 231 -6.94 12.03 3.24
N LEU A 232 -6.95 11.06 4.15
CA LEU A 232 -6.97 9.63 3.84
C LEU A 232 -8.39 9.03 3.88
N THR A 233 -9.44 9.85 3.96
CA THR A 233 -10.85 9.44 4.16
C THR A 233 -11.40 8.51 3.09
N ARG A 234 -10.75 8.37 1.94
CA ARG A 234 -11.13 7.39 0.90
C ARG A 234 -10.67 5.97 1.20
N ALA A 235 -9.83 5.74 2.22
CA ALA A 235 -9.52 4.41 2.69
C ALA A 235 -10.74 3.76 3.38
N HIS A 236 -10.78 2.43 3.47
CA HIS A 236 -11.84 1.73 4.19
C HIS A 236 -11.66 1.82 5.71
N LEU A 237 -10.42 2.00 6.15
CA LEU A 237 -10.04 2.22 7.54
C LEU A 237 -8.84 3.18 7.55
N VAL A 238 -8.86 4.17 8.44
CA VAL A 238 -7.71 5.07 8.67
C VAL A 238 -7.22 4.90 10.09
N LEU A 239 -5.92 4.72 10.25
CA LEU A 239 -5.24 4.53 11.52
C LEU A 239 -4.08 5.52 11.66
N PRO A 240 -3.77 6.01 12.86
CA PRO A 240 -2.71 6.99 13.06
C PRO A 240 -1.31 6.41 12.84
N SER A 241 -1.11 5.11 13.06
CA SER A 241 0.18 4.45 12.89
C SER A 241 0.03 2.95 12.62
N LEU A 242 1.12 2.32 12.19
CA LEU A 242 1.19 0.85 12.04
C LEU A 242 1.13 0.09 13.37
N GLU A 243 1.41 0.74 14.49
CA GLU A 243 1.27 0.12 15.81
C GLU A 243 -0.18 -0.23 16.13
N GLU A 244 -1.13 0.51 15.55
CA GLU A 244 -2.57 0.27 15.69
C GLU A 244 -3.15 -0.69 14.65
N VAL A 245 -2.38 -1.05 13.61
CA VAL A 245 -2.78 -2.07 12.65
C VAL A 245 -2.65 -3.45 13.30
N SER A 246 -3.78 -4.14 13.44
CA SER A 246 -3.83 -5.54 13.87
C SER A 246 -4.44 -6.43 12.81
N LEU A 247 -4.14 -7.74 12.85
CA LEU A 247 -4.73 -8.69 11.90
C LEU A 247 -6.25 -8.73 12.03
N ASP A 248 -6.77 -8.67 13.25
CA ASP A 248 -8.21 -8.67 13.54
C ASP A 248 -8.91 -7.45 12.87
N ARG A 249 -8.29 -6.27 12.91
CA ARG A 249 -8.82 -5.07 12.23
C ARG A 249 -8.79 -5.22 10.70
N LEU A 250 -7.77 -5.87 10.16
CA LEU A 250 -7.69 -6.14 8.72
C LEU A 250 -8.76 -7.15 8.29
N GLU A 251 -8.97 -8.21 9.07
CA GLU A 251 -9.99 -9.22 8.82
C GLU A 251 -11.42 -8.67 8.92
N ALA A 252 -11.66 -7.77 9.87
CA ALA A 252 -12.96 -7.12 10.08
C ALA A 252 -13.46 -6.40 8.80
N LEU A 253 -12.55 -5.86 7.97
CA LEU A 253 -12.90 -5.24 6.68
C LEU A 253 -13.58 -6.19 5.69
N PHE A 254 -13.52 -7.49 5.93
CA PHE A 254 -14.09 -8.54 5.07
C PHE A 254 -15.34 -9.19 5.67
N THR A 255 -15.68 -8.85 6.90
CA THR A 255 -16.85 -9.39 7.62
C THR A 255 -18.01 -8.40 7.71
N GLU A 256 -17.73 -7.10 7.63
CA GLU A 256 -18.75 -6.05 7.64
C GLU A 256 -19.50 -6.02 6.29
N ARG A 257 -20.83 -5.98 6.35
CA ARG A 257 -21.67 -5.75 5.17
C ARG A 257 -21.62 -4.27 4.83
N ASP A 258 -21.16 -3.94 3.62
CA ASP A 258 -21.34 -2.61 3.03
C ASP A 258 -22.83 -2.25 2.91
#